data_437c535011dfb047097918e4c3b1ac01
#
_entry.id   437c535011dfb047097918e4c3b1ac01
#
_cell.length_a   1.000
_cell.length_b   1.000
_cell.length_c   1.000
_cell.angle_alpha   90.00
_cell.angle_beta   90.00
_cell.angle_gamma   90.00
#
_symmetry.space_group_name_H-M   'P 1'
#
loop_
_entity.id
_entity.type
_entity.pdbx_description
1 polymer ?
#
loop_
_entity_poly.entity_id
_entity_poly.type
_entity_poly.pdbx_seq_one_letter_code
_entity_poly.pdbx_strand_id
1 'polypeptide(L)'
;RIASDVDATAYEETDRMPVLASKLNPRSEEFKANAAAMRALVDDLNARLGQVALGGGEGPRAKHLARGKLLPRDRVEMLLDPDTPFLEIAPLAALDLYDGEAPGAGIIAGIGRVSGVECVIVCNDATVKGGTYFPLTVKKHLRAQEIARENRLPCIYLVDSGGANLPNQDDVFPDRDHFGRIFFNQATMSAQGIPQI
;
A
#
# COMPACT_ATOMS: atom_id res chain seq x y z
N ARG A 1 33.32 -57.52 2.33
CA ARG A 1 32.05 -57.66 3.08
C ARG A 1 32.19 -57.01 4.45
N ILE A 2 31.84 -55.76 4.57
CA ILE A 2 31.44 -55.17 5.84
C ILE A 2 30.27 -54.28 5.49
N ALA A 3 29.06 -54.71 5.83
CA ALA A 3 27.86 -53.90 5.83
C ALA A 3 27.91 -53.09 7.11
N SER A 4 27.83 -51.78 6.98
CA SER A 4 27.57 -50.88 8.10
C SER A 4 26.08 -50.57 8.11
N ASP A 5 25.40 -51.15 9.10
CA ASP A 5 24.03 -50.74 9.48
C ASP A 5 24.08 -49.28 9.88
N VAL A 6 23.50 -48.41 9.07
CA VAL A 6 23.18 -47.04 9.45
C VAL A 6 21.79 -47.09 10.06
N ASP A 7 21.76 -46.89 11.38
CA ASP A 7 20.56 -46.83 12.19
C ASP A 7 19.61 -45.73 11.65
N ALA A 8 18.53 -46.16 11.00
CA ALA A 8 17.52 -45.30 10.39
C ALA A 8 16.52 -44.70 11.40
N THR A 9 16.76 -44.89 12.72
CA THR A 9 15.81 -44.48 13.77
C THR A 9 16.06 -43.11 14.38
N ALA A 10 17.06 -42.37 13.91
CA ALA A 10 17.47 -41.08 14.53
C ALA A 10 16.84 -39.81 13.90
N TYR A 11 15.93 -39.92 12.94
CA TYR A 11 15.38 -38.75 12.22
C TYR A 11 13.90 -38.42 12.49
N GLU A 12 13.23 -39.09 13.47
CA GLU A 12 11.79 -38.87 13.69
C GLU A 12 11.39 -37.95 14.84
N GLU A 13 12.28 -37.22 15.49
CA GLU A 13 11.92 -36.49 16.73
C GLU A 13 12.12 -34.97 16.73
N THR A 14 12.37 -34.31 15.60
CA THR A 14 12.76 -32.89 15.62
C THR A 14 11.92 -31.91 14.81
N ASP A 15 10.70 -32.20 14.39
CA ASP A 15 9.94 -31.22 13.60
C ASP A 15 8.48 -30.95 14.06
N ARG A 16 8.22 -31.08 15.36
CA ARG A 16 7.02 -30.48 15.93
C ARG A 16 7.35 -29.08 16.39
N MET A 17 6.98 -28.08 15.58
CA MET A 17 7.00 -26.70 16.05
C MET A 17 6.27 -26.60 17.38
N PRO A 18 6.85 -25.95 18.40
CA PRO A 18 6.22 -25.86 19.72
C PRO A 18 4.87 -25.13 19.57
N VAL A 19 3.80 -25.79 19.97
CA VAL A 19 2.48 -25.19 20.02
C VAL A 19 2.45 -24.23 21.21
N LEU A 20 2.20 -22.94 20.93
CA LEU A 20 1.99 -21.95 21.98
C LEU A 20 0.71 -22.25 22.74
N ALA A 21 0.84 -22.65 23.99
CA ALA A 21 -0.32 -22.85 24.87
C ALA A 21 -0.87 -21.49 25.34
N SER A 22 -2.12 -21.20 25.01
CA SER A 22 -2.80 -20.00 25.49
C SER A 22 -3.49 -20.27 26.83
N LYS A 23 -3.32 -19.33 27.78
CA LYS A 23 -4.06 -19.32 29.07
C LYS A 23 -5.30 -18.41 29.04
N LEU A 24 -5.67 -17.92 27.85
CA LEU A 24 -6.83 -17.03 27.70
C LEU A 24 -8.13 -17.76 28.06
N ASN A 25 -8.97 -17.10 28.83
CA ASN A 25 -10.33 -17.54 29.13
C ASN A 25 -11.33 -16.62 28.41
N PRO A 26 -11.85 -17.03 27.21
CA PRO A 26 -12.80 -16.21 26.44
C PRO A 26 -14.13 -15.93 27.17
N ARG A 27 -14.40 -16.65 28.27
CA ARG A 27 -15.62 -16.47 29.08
C ARG A 27 -15.45 -15.51 30.24
N SER A 28 -14.22 -15.10 30.57
CA SER A 28 -13.98 -14.12 31.65
C SER A 28 -14.50 -12.75 31.27
N GLU A 29 -14.95 -11.97 32.26
CA GLU A 29 -15.43 -10.60 32.04
C GLU A 29 -14.29 -9.68 31.56
N GLU A 30 -13.07 -9.91 32.03
CA GLU A 30 -11.88 -9.21 31.54
C GLU A 30 -11.66 -9.43 30.04
N PHE A 31 -11.71 -10.70 29.57
CA PHE A 31 -11.56 -10.98 28.15
C PHE A 31 -12.66 -10.31 27.31
N LYS A 32 -13.90 -10.37 27.78
CA LYS A 32 -15.04 -9.77 27.07
C LYS A 32 -14.89 -8.24 26.98
N ALA A 33 -14.48 -7.58 28.07
CA ALA A 33 -14.23 -6.16 28.08
C ALA A 33 -13.10 -5.75 27.12
N ASN A 34 -11.95 -6.46 27.15
CA ASN A 34 -10.82 -6.23 26.25
C ASN A 34 -11.19 -6.49 24.79
N ALA A 35 -11.94 -7.55 24.51
CA ALA A 35 -12.41 -7.86 23.16
C ALA A 35 -13.38 -6.79 22.62
N ALA A 36 -14.28 -6.27 23.46
CA ALA A 36 -15.18 -5.18 23.09
C ALA A 36 -14.40 -3.89 22.80
N ALA A 37 -13.44 -3.52 23.64
CA ALA A 37 -12.59 -2.34 23.43
C ALA A 37 -11.76 -2.46 22.12
N MET A 38 -11.14 -3.61 21.88
CA MET A 38 -10.38 -3.86 20.64
C MET A 38 -11.29 -3.81 19.40
N ARG A 39 -12.49 -4.37 19.48
CA ARG A 39 -13.45 -4.33 18.38
C ARG A 39 -13.84 -2.90 18.03
N ALA A 40 -14.10 -2.05 19.02
CA ALA A 40 -14.39 -0.64 18.79
C ALA A 40 -13.27 0.10 18.05
N LEU A 41 -12.00 -0.18 18.39
CA LEU A 41 -10.83 0.38 17.67
C LEU A 41 -10.74 -0.13 16.23
N VAL A 42 -11.01 -1.42 15.98
CA VAL A 42 -11.01 -2.01 14.65
C VAL A 42 -12.16 -1.45 13.81
N ASP A 43 -13.34 -1.26 14.40
CA ASP A 43 -14.50 -0.68 13.72
C ASP A 43 -14.23 0.80 13.32
N ASP A 44 -13.60 1.60 14.21
CA ASP A 44 -13.17 2.97 13.88
C ASP A 44 -12.14 2.97 12.73
N LEU A 45 -11.14 2.10 12.79
CA LEU A 45 -10.15 1.96 11.72
C LEU A 45 -10.82 1.63 10.38
N ASN A 46 -11.72 0.65 10.37
CA ASN A 46 -12.43 0.24 9.14
C ASN A 46 -13.32 1.37 8.60
N ALA A 47 -13.97 2.13 9.47
CA ALA A 47 -14.78 3.29 9.07
C ALA A 47 -13.90 4.35 8.38
N ARG A 48 -12.72 4.67 8.95
CA ARG A 48 -11.76 5.61 8.35
C ARG A 48 -11.20 5.12 7.02
N LEU A 49 -10.84 3.84 6.92
CA LEU A 49 -10.41 3.23 5.67
C LEU A 49 -11.49 3.31 4.59
N GLY A 50 -12.74 3.01 4.96
CA GLY A 50 -13.89 3.13 4.05
C GLY A 50 -14.10 4.56 3.57
N GLN A 51 -13.95 5.55 4.45
CA GLN A 51 -14.05 6.97 4.11
C GLN A 51 -12.94 7.41 3.14
N VAL A 52 -11.70 7.06 3.43
CA VAL A 52 -10.54 7.38 2.57
C VAL A 52 -10.66 6.71 1.20
N ALA A 53 -11.21 5.50 1.13
CA ALA A 53 -11.43 4.78 -0.13
C ALA A 53 -12.36 5.52 -1.11
N LEU A 54 -13.17 6.47 -0.63
CA LEU A 54 -14.01 7.33 -1.48
C LEU A 54 -13.22 8.42 -2.22
N GLY A 55 -11.94 8.59 -1.91
CA GLY A 55 -11.08 9.58 -2.56
C GLY A 55 -11.65 11.00 -2.43
N GLY A 56 -11.81 11.71 -3.54
CA GLY A 56 -12.32 13.08 -3.57
C GLY A 56 -13.83 13.21 -3.26
N GLY A 57 -14.51 12.12 -2.89
CA GLY A 57 -15.93 12.10 -2.56
C GLY A 57 -16.84 12.02 -3.80
N GLU A 58 -18.15 12.09 -3.55
CA GLU A 58 -19.17 11.79 -4.56
C GLU A 58 -19.10 12.69 -5.80
N GLY A 59 -19.02 14.00 -5.62
CA GLY A 59 -19.02 14.97 -6.72
C GLY A 59 -17.84 14.81 -7.69
N PRO A 60 -16.57 14.81 -7.23
CA PRO A 60 -15.41 14.54 -8.06
C PRO A 60 -15.43 13.15 -8.72
N ARG A 61 -15.88 12.12 -8.01
CA ARG A 61 -16.04 10.76 -8.57
C ARG A 61 -17.03 10.74 -9.73
N ALA A 62 -18.21 11.35 -9.56
CA ALA A 62 -19.23 11.45 -10.61
C ALA A 62 -18.69 12.17 -11.85
N LYS A 63 -17.98 13.30 -11.67
CA LYS A 63 -17.31 14.02 -12.77
C LYS A 63 -16.24 13.19 -13.47
N HIS A 64 -15.49 12.37 -12.72
CA HIS A 64 -14.47 11.48 -13.26
C HIS A 64 -15.10 10.39 -14.15
N LEU A 65 -16.13 9.72 -13.64
CA LEU A 65 -16.89 8.70 -14.39
C LEU A 65 -17.57 9.28 -15.63
N ALA A 66 -18.16 10.49 -15.55
CA ALA A 66 -18.79 11.16 -16.69
C ALA A 66 -17.82 11.45 -17.85
N ARG A 67 -16.50 11.46 -17.59
CA ARG A 67 -15.44 11.56 -18.61
C ARG A 67 -15.06 10.22 -19.22
N GLY A 68 -15.74 9.14 -18.86
CA GLY A 68 -15.41 7.78 -19.33
C GLY A 68 -14.17 7.17 -18.67
N LYS A 69 -13.70 7.73 -17.56
CA LYS A 69 -12.53 7.22 -16.82
C LYS A 69 -12.95 6.24 -15.74
N LEU A 70 -12.17 5.19 -15.54
CA LEU A 70 -12.29 4.30 -14.39
C LEU A 70 -11.82 4.99 -13.11
N LEU A 71 -12.46 4.70 -11.99
CA LEU A 71 -11.97 5.17 -10.69
C LEU A 71 -10.58 4.57 -10.38
N PRO A 72 -9.75 5.26 -9.59
CA PRO A 72 -8.38 4.82 -9.33
C PRO A 72 -8.30 3.41 -8.73
N ARG A 73 -9.20 3.07 -7.80
CA ARG A 73 -9.24 1.72 -7.20
C ARG A 73 -9.64 0.66 -8.21
N ASP A 74 -10.61 0.97 -9.08
CA ASP A 74 -11.02 0.05 -10.15
C ASP A 74 -9.86 -0.19 -11.15
N ARG A 75 -9.05 0.85 -11.43
CA ARG A 75 -7.84 0.71 -12.27
C ARG A 75 -6.82 -0.24 -11.66
N VAL A 76 -6.58 -0.12 -10.34
CA VAL A 76 -5.68 -1.03 -9.62
C VAL A 76 -6.24 -2.45 -9.62
N GLU A 77 -7.52 -2.62 -9.29
CA GLU A 77 -8.18 -3.93 -9.25
C GLU A 77 -8.15 -4.64 -10.61
N MET A 78 -8.42 -3.92 -11.70
CA MET A 78 -8.37 -4.47 -13.06
C MET A 78 -6.96 -4.80 -13.55
N LEU A 79 -5.92 -4.22 -12.94
CA LEU A 79 -4.52 -4.51 -13.27
C LEU A 79 -4.03 -5.78 -12.57
N LEU A 80 -4.56 -6.07 -11.38
CA LEU A 80 -4.14 -7.20 -10.56
C LEU A 80 -4.61 -8.53 -11.18
N ASP A 81 -3.81 -9.57 -10.96
CA ASP A 81 -4.23 -10.92 -11.27
C ASP A 81 -5.48 -11.28 -10.44
N PRO A 82 -6.48 -11.96 -11.04
CA PRO A 82 -7.70 -12.33 -10.31
C PRO A 82 -7.39 -13.09 -9.01
N ASP A 83 -8.17 -12.81 -7.98
CA ASP A 83 -8.11 -13.47 -6.66
C ASP A 83 -6.76 -13.32 -5.94
N THR A 84 -5.92 -12.35 -6.33
CA THR A 84 -4.67 -12.05 -5.63
C THR A 84 -4.82 -10.87 -4.68
N PRO A 85 -4.13 -10.89 -3.52
CA PRO A 85 -4.22 -9.80 -2.56
C PRO A 85 -3.48 -8.54 -3.05
N PHE A 86 -3.97 -7.37 -2.62
CA PHE A 86 -3.27 -6.10 -2.75
C PHE A 86 -2.87 -5.58 -1.37
N LEU A 87 -1.57 -5.49 -1.11
CA LEU A 87 -1.03 -4.92 0.13
C LEU A 87 -0.90 -3.41 -0.02
N GLU A 88 -1.94 -2.67 0.34
CA GLU A 88 -1.93 -1.21 0.26
C GLU A 88 -1.00 -0.59 1.31
N ILE A 89 -0.14 0.33 0.87
CA ILE A 89 0.83 1.05 1.69
C ILE A 89 0.21 2.37 2.16
N ALA A 90 0.21 2.59 3.48
CA ALA A 90 -0.22 3.84 4.12
C ALA A 90 -1.57 4.39 3.57
N PRO A 91 -2.67 3.61 3.61
CA PRO A 91 -3.97 4.07 3.11
C PRO A 91 -4.48 5.31 3.83
N LEU A 92 -4.15 5.50 5.11
CA LEU A 92 -4.54 6.66 5.91
C LEU A 92 -3.55 7.84 5.84
N ALA A 93 -2.61 7.83 4.89
CA ALA A 93 -1.69 8.95 4.73
C ALA A 93 -2.47 10.28 4.51
N ALA A 94 -2.01 11.35 5.13
CA ALA A 94 -2.64 12.67 5.13
C ALA A 94 -4.05 12.72 5.76
N LEU A 95 -4.45 11.71 6.53
CA LEU A 95 -5.69 11.78 7.31
C LEU A 95 -5.66 13.01 8.21
N ASP A 96 -6.72 13.81 8.18
CA ASP A 96 -6.88 15.06 8.93
C ASP A 96 -5.85 16.16 8.62
N LEU A 97 -5.03 16.01 7.57
CA LEU A 97 -4.14 17.05 7.08
C LEU A 97 -4.73 17.74 5.83
N TYR A 98 -4.23 18.94 5.52
CA TYR A 98 -4.69 19.74 4.38
C TYR A 98 -6.21 19.97 4.40
N ASP A 99 -6.77 20.24 5.58
CA ASP A 99 -8.22 20.42 5.79
C ASP A 99 -9.06 19.24 5.26
N GLY A 100 -8.50 18.03 5.28
CA GLY A 100 -9.14 16.81 4.76
C GLY A 100 -9.17 16.71 3.23
N GLU A 101 -8.51 17.61 2.51
CA GLU A 101 -8.58 17.69 1.05
C GLU A 101 -7.76 16.63 0.30
N ALA A 102 -6.87 15.90 0.98
CA ALA A 102 -5.98 14.90 0.38
C ALA A 102 -6.08 13.52 1.04
N PRO A 103 -7.28 12.88 1.05
CA PRO A 103 -7.42 11.55 1.65
C PRO A 103 -6.50 10.55 0.95
N GLY A 104 -5.85 9.68 1.75
CA GLY A 104 -4.86 8.73 1.25
C GLY A 104 -3.64 9.39 0.60
N ALA A 105 -3.40 10.69 0.89
CA ALA A 105 -2.42 11.54 0.22
C ALA A 105 -2.65 11.65 -1.30
N GLY A 106 -3.88 11.48 -1.80
CA GLY A 106 -4.24 11.58 -3.21
C GLY A 106 -3.58 10.54 -4.12
N ILE A 107 -3.08 9.43 -3.54
CA ILE A 107 -2.37 8.38 -4.27
C ILE A 107 -2.61 7.02 -3.63
N ILE A 108 -2.90 6.01 -4.44
CA ILE A 108 -2.95 4.62 -4.02
C ILE A 108 -1.57 4.02 -4.32
N ALA A 109 -0.95 3.43 -3.31
CA ALA A 109 0.32 2.73 -3.47
C ALA A 109 0.25 1.38 -2.76
N GLY A 110 0.82 0.35 -3.35
CA GLY A 110 0.80 -0.99 -2.75
C GLY A 110 1.58 -2.01 -3.55
N ILE A 111 1.63 -3.23 -3.02
CA ILE A 111 2.22 -4.39 -3.68
C ILE A 111 1.07 -5.31 -4.10
N GLY A 112 1.10 -5.72 -5.36
CA GLY A 112 0.14 -6.65 -5.92
C GLY A 112 0.75 -7.49 -7.03
N ARG A 113 0.05 -8.52 -7.44
CA ARG A 113 0.52 -9.44 -8.48
C ARG A 113 -0.06 -9.06 -9.82
N VAL A 114 0.80 -8.92 -10.82
CA VAL A 114 0.44 -8.57 -12.21
C VAL A 114 1.12 -9.56 -13.16
N SER A 115 0.33 -10.31 -13.92
CA SER A 115 0.83 -11.34 -14.83
C SER A 115 1.82 -12.33 -14.19
N GLY A 116 1.51 -12.74 -12.94
CA GLY A 116 2.32 -13.68 -12.18
C GLY A 116 3.51 -13.07 -11.44
N VAL A 117 3.76 -11.75 -11.58
CA VAL A 117 4.91 -11.05 -10.98
C VAL A 117 4.45 -10.08 -9.90
N GLU A 118 5.07 -10.10 -8.73
CA GLU A 118 4.84 -9.09 -7.69
C GLU A 118 5.42 -7.75 -8.12
N CYS A 119 4.59 -6.72 -8.08
CA CYS A 119 4.93 -5.36 -8.51
C CYS A 119 4.52 -4.35 -7.44
N VAL A 120 5.26 -3.25 -7.35
CA VAL A 120 4.77 -2.06 -6.67
C VAL A 120 3.91 -1.28 -7.67
N ILE A 121 2.68 -0.96 -7.27
CA ILE A 121 1.74 -0.19 -8.08
C ILE A 121 1.57 1.17 -7.41
N VAL A 122 1.66 2.23 -8.19
CA VAL A 122 1.44 3.61 -7.75
C VAL A 122 0.40 4.23 -8.67
N CYS A 123 -0.77 4.57 -8.13
CA CYS A 123 -1.90 5.09 -8.89
C CYS A 123 -2.32 6.46 -8.34
N ASN A 124 -2.30 7.50 -9.16
CA ASN A 124 -2.83 8.79 -8.78
C ASN A 124 -4.36 8.74 -8.63
N ASP A 125 -4.89 9.37 -7.59
CA ASP A 125 -6.32 9.59 -7.44
C ASP A 125 -6.70 10.95 -8.02
N ALA A 126 -7.08 10.97 -9.30
CA ALA A 126 -7.51 12.20 -9.97
C ALA A 126 -8.83 12.77 -9.44
N THR A 127 -9.57 12.04 -8.60
CA THR A 127 -10.75 12.56 -7.89
C THR A 127 -10.34 13.46 -6.72
N VAL A 128 -9.11 13.29 -6.21
CA VAL A 128 -8.52 14.12 -5.16
C VAL A 128 -7.74 15.26 -5.82
N LYS A 129 -8.34 16.47 -5.83
CA LYS A 129 -7.71 17.68 -6.41
C LYS A 129 -7.06 17.48 -7.79
N GLY A 130 -7.67 16.66 -8.65
CA GLY A 130 -7.15 16.38 -9.99
C GLY A 130 -5.85 15.55 -10.00
N GLY A 131 -5.57 14.79 -8.94
CA GLY A 131 -4.34 14.01 -8.83
C GLY A 131 -3.08 14.83 -8.58
N THR A 132 -3.23 16.06 -8.05
CA THR A 132 -2.07 16.92 -7.72
C THR A 132 -1.29 16.35 -6.54
N TYR A 133 0.02 16.56 -6.57
CA TYR A 133 0.95 16.13 -5.52
C TYR A 133 1.04 17.14 -4.40
N PHE A 134 0.57 16.78 -3.23
CA PHE A 134 0.86 17.42 -1.95
C PHE A 134 2.20 16.95 -1.39
N PRO A 135 2.77 17.59 -0.38
CA PRO A 135 4.02 17.14 0.25
C PRO A 135 3.97 15.67 0.72
N LEU A 136 2.85 15.24 1.32
CA LEU A 136 2.68 13.83 1.72
C LEU A 136 2.43 12.86 0.56
N THR A 137 1.87 13.33 -0.55
CA THR A 137 1.79 12.51 -1.78
C THR A 137 3.19 12.14 -2.26
N VAL A 138 4.11 13.13 -2.27
CA VAL A 138 5.51 12.90 -2.61
C VAL A 138 6.15 11.89 -1.66
N LYS A 139 6.01 12.07 -0.35
CA LYS A 139 6.60 11.17 0.65
C LYS A 139 6.07 9.74 0.50
N LYS A 140 4.77 9.58 0.29
CA LYS A 140 4.17 8.25 0.07
C LYS A 140 4.69 7.59 -1.20
N HIS A 141 4.81 8.36 -2.30
CA HIS A 141 5.38 7.87 -3.56
C HIS A 141 6.84 7.44 -3.39
N LEU A 142 7.66 8.28 -2.75
CA LEU A 142 9.07 7.95 -2.49
C LEU A 142 9.22 6.71 -1.62
N ARG A 143 8.34 6.53 -0.61
CA ARG A 143 8.34 5.31 0.22
C ARG A 143 7.98 4.06 -0.59
N ALA A 144 7.02 4.16 -1.50
CA ALA A 144 6.68 3.06 -2.41
C ALA A 144 7.87 2.67 -3.31
N GLN A 145 8.57 3.67 -3.87
CA GLN A 145 9.79 3.44 -4.66
C GLN A 145 10.93 2.85 -3.84
N GLU A 146 11.10 3.27 -2.59
CA GLU A 146 12.11 2.71 -1.68
C GLU A 146 11.84 1.21 -1.44
N ILE A 147 10.59 0.84 -1.11
CA ILE A 147 10.18 -0.56 -0.95
C ILE A 147 10.43 -1.35 -2.23
N ALA A 148 10.08 -0.79 -3.39
CA ALA A 148 10.34 -1.44 -4.68
C ALA A 148 11.83 -1.70 -4.91
N ARG A 149 12.68 -0.70 -4.64
CA ARG A 149 14.13 -0.83 -4.80
C ARG A 149 14.74 -1.86 -3.87
N GLU A 150 14.38 -1.83 -2.59
CA GLU A 150 14.90 -2.75 -1.57
C GLU A 150 14.53 -4.21 -1.85
N ASN A 151 13.35 -4.44 -2.40
CA ASN A 151 12.83 -5.76 -2.72
C ASN A 151 12.99 -6.13 -4.21
N ARG A 152 13.59 -5.26 -5.03
CA ARG A 152 13.79 -5.42 -6.47
C ARG A 152 12.48 -5.69 -7.24
N LEU A 153 11.39 -5.07 -6.80
CA LEU A 153 10.08 -5.20 -7.43
C LEU A 153 9.93 -4.22 -8.60
N PRO A 154 9.39 -4.64 -9.75
CA PRO A 154 8.96 -3.73 -10.80
C PRO A 154 7.99 -2.67 -10.26
N CYS A 155 8.04 -1.46 -10.82
CA CYS A 155 7.07 -0.40 -10.52
C CYS A 155 6.15 -0.16 -11.70
N ILE A 156 4.84 -0.11 -11.42
CA ILE A 156 3.82 0.26 -12.39
C ILE A 156 3.15 1.55 -11.92
N TYR A 157 3.19 2.58 -12.78
CA TYR A 157 2.65 3.91 -12.48
C TYR A 157 1.39 4.17 -13.30
N LEU A 158 0.23 4.13 -12.65
CA LEU A 158 -1.06 4.49 -13.26
C LEU A 158 -1.27 6.00 -13.12
N VAL A 159 -0.59 6.76 -13.96
CA VAL A 159 -0.54 8.22 -13.86
C VAL A 159 -1.85 8.85 -14.34
N ASP A 160 -2.43 9.72 -13.52
CA ASP A 160 -3.50 10.67 -13.86
C ASP A 160 -3.35 11.87 -12.89
N SER A 161 -2.37 12.73 -13.17
CA SER A 161 -1.91 13.76 -12.24
C SER A 161 -1.97 15.15 -12.85
N GLY A 162 -2.43 16.11 -12.06
CA GLY A 162 -2.36 17.54 -12.37
C GLY A 162 -0.97 18.16 -12.09
N GLY A 163 0.03 17.38 -11.67
CA GLY A 163 1.35 17.88 -11.29
C GLY A 163 1.46 18.25 -9.81
N ALA A 164 2.35 19.18 -9.46
CA ALA A 164 2.53 19.62 -8.09
C ALA A 164 1.40 20.54 -7.62
N ASN A 165 1.06 20.45 -6.33
CA ASN A 165 0.14 21.40 -5.71
C ASN A 165 0.82 22.76 -5.56
N LEU A 166 0.45 23.73 -6.39
CA LEU A 166 1.10 25.04 -6.45
C LEU A 166 1.01 25.85 -5.14
N PRO A 167 -0.08 25.83 -4.36
CA PRO A 167 -0.11 26.49 -3.06
C PRO A 167 0.93 25.98 -2.06
N ASN A 168 1.38 24.73 -2.22
CA ASN A 168 2.40 24.07 -1.36
C ASN A 168 3.71 23.83 -2.13
N GLN A 169 4.02 24.62 -3.16
CA GLN A 169 5.19 24.36 -4.00
C GLN A 169 6.52 24.50 -3.25
N ASP A 170 6.57 25.32 -2.21
CA ASP A 170 7.69 25.48 -1.30
C ASP A 170 8.03 24.21 -0.52
N ASP A 171 7.03 23.35 -0.26
CA ASP A 171 7.19 22.05 0.39
C ASP A 171 7.25 20.86 -0.58
N VAL A 172 7.07 21.09 -1.89
CA VAL A 172 7.04 20.00 -2.90
C VAL A 172 8.33 19.95 -3.72
N PHE A 173 8.99 21.09 -3.97
CA PHE A 173 10.15 21.16 -4.87
C PHE A 173 11.53 21.26 -4.22
N PRO A 174 11.73 21.87 -3.03
CA PRO A 174 12.99 22.53 -2.72
C PRO A 174 14.13 21.64 -2.23
N ASP A 175 13.97 20.32 -2.05
CA ASP A 175 15.01 19.50 -1.46
C ASP A 175 15.17 18.14 -2.18
N ARG A 176 16.22 17.43 -1.76
CA ARG A 176 16.63 16.13 -2.29
C ARG A 176 15.49 15.08 -2.29
N ASP A 177 14.69 15.03 -1.23
CA ASP A 177 13.66 14.02 -1.01
C ASP A 177 12.24 14.55 -1.31
N HIS A 178 12.13 15.35 -2.38
CA HIS A 178 10.91 15.96 -2.86
C HIS A 178 10.54 15.47 -4.28
N PHE A 179 9.68 16.20 -4.98
CA PHE A 179 9.07 15.78 -6.26
C PHE A 179 10.11 15.32 -7.29
N GLY A 180 11.22 16.03 -7.43
CA GLY A 180 12.31 15.66 -8.35
C GLY A 180 12.97 14.32 -8.02
N ARG A 181 12.92 13.89 -6.76
CA ARG A 181 13.47 12.61 -6.34
C ARG A 181 12.75 11.41 -6.95
N ILE A 182 11.47 11.55 -7.28
CA ILE A 182 10.68 10.50 -7.94
C ILE A 182 11.35 10.09 -9.25
N PHE A 183 11.73 11.08 -10.09
CA PHE A 183 12.38 10.83 -11.38
C PHE A 183 13.78 10.28 -11.23
N PHE A 184 14.54 10.80 -10.27
CA PHE A 184 15.86 10.26 -9.96
C PHE A 184 15.79 8.79 -9.53
N ASN A 185 14.82 8.43 -8.71
CA ASN A 185 14.62 7.05 -8.27
C ASN A 185 14.23 6.15 -9.45
N GLN A 186 13.32 6.60 -10.35
CA GLN A 186 12.95 5.85 -11.55
C GLN A 186 14.17 5.57 -12.44
N ALA A 187 14.97 6.58 -12.72
CA ALA A 187 16.18 6.44 -13.52
C ALA A 187 17.20 5.50 -12.86
N THR A 188 17.40 5.64 -11.55
CA THR A 188 18.34 4.81 -10.78
C THR A 188 17.88 3.35 -10.72
N MET A 189 16.60 3.10 -10.45
CA MET A 189 16.04 1.74 -10.43
C MET A 189 16.08 1.09 -11.81
N SER A 190 15.78 1.84 -12.87
CA SER A 190 15.91 1.36 -14.26
C SER A 190 17.35 0.96 -14.56
N ALA A 191 18.35 1.78 -14.18
CA ALA A 191 19.76 1.44 -14.32
C ALA A 191 20.20 0.20 -13.52
N GLN A 192 19.48 -0.11 -12.43
CA GLN A 192 19.68 -1.32 -11.62
C GLN A 192 18.94 -2.55 -12.17
N GLY A 193 18.26 -2.44 -13.31
CA GLY A 193 17.49 -3.52 -13.92
C GLY A 193 16.15 -3.77 -13.20
N ILE A 194 15.61 -2.79 -12.47
CA ILE A 194 14.28 -2.85 -11.88
C ILE A 194 13.33 -2.14 -12.85
N PRO A 195 12.37 -2.86 -13.48
CA PRO A 195 11.48 -2.28 -14.48
C PRO A 195 10.64 -1.12 -13.94
N GLN A 196 10.49 -0.08 -14.75
CA GLN A 196 9.65 1.11 -14.49
C GLN A 196 8.66 1.24 -15.66
N ILE A 197 7.37 1.07 -15.43
CA ILE A 197 6.31 0.96 -16.44
C ILE A 197 5.28 2.07 -16.23
#